data_3bb37e46cc2846756b40f618a15a50cd
#
_entry.id   3bb37e46cc2846756b40f618a15a50cd
#
_cell.length_a   1.000
_cell.length_b   1.000
_cell.length_c   1.000
_cell.angle_alpha   90.00
_cell.angle_beta   90.00
_cell.angle_gamma   90.00
#
_symmetry.space_group_name_H-M   'P 1'
#
loop_
_entity.id
_entity.type
_entity.pdbx_description
1 polymer ?
#
loop_
_entity_poly.entity_id
_entity_poly.type
_entity_poly.pdbx_seq_one_letter_code
_entity_poly.pdbx_strand_id
1 'polypeptide(L)'
;MLWTGEFGRTPEAQVFSGKEVIGRDHNGAGYTAWLAGGGSRGGLTHGLTDELGYKAVEGAVHLHDLHATMLHLLGLDHTKLVYRYAGRDFRVTDIHGEVVQEIIA
;
A
#
# COMPACT_ATOMS: atom_id res chain seq x y z
N MET A 1 1.42 -8.67 11.19
CA MET A 1 0.50 -9.27 10.18
C MET A 1 0.02 -8.15 9.28
N LEU A 2 0.11 -8.33 7.95
CA LEU A 2 -0.52 -7.46 6.95
C LEU A 2 -1.60 -8.27 6.23
N TRP A 3 -2.79 -7.70 6.08
CA TRP A 3 -3.88 -8.25 5.29
C TRP A 3 -4.40 -7.19 4.31
N THR A 4 -4.42 -7.52 3.03
CA THR A 4 -4.83 -6.62 1.95
C THR A 4 -5.19 -7.42 0.71
N GLY A 5 -5.93 -6.81 -0.22
CA GLY A 5 -6.01 -7.28 -1.60
C GLY A 5 -4.85 -6.71 -2.43
N GLU A 6 -4.69 -7.20 -3.65
CA GLU A 6 -3.70 -6.70 -4.62
C GLU A 6 -4.08 -5.30 -5.14
N PHE A 7 -5.39 -5.02 -5.23
CA PHE A 7 -5.99 -3.76 -5.63
C PHE A 7 -7.27 -3.49 -4.85
N GLY A 8 -7.74 -2.25 -4.88
CA GLY A 8 -9.10 -1.89 -4.60
C GLY A 8 -10.04 -2.23 -5.76
N ARG A 9 -11.30 -1.82 -5.61
CA ARG A 9 -12.34 -1.96 -6.65
C ARG A 9 -13.06 -0.65 -6.83
N THR A 10 -13.36 -0.31 -8.08
CA THR A 10 -14.23 0.83 -8.40
C THR A 10 -15.67 0.54 -7.97
N PRO A 11 -16.50 1.57 -7.77
CA PRO A 11 -17.94 1.36 -7.50
C PRO A 11 -18.71 0.81 -8.72
N GLU A 12 -18.14 0.94 -9.94
CA GLU A 12 -18.79 0.51 -11.17
C GLU A 12 -18.59 -0.97 -11.45
N ALA A 13 -19.57 -1.57 -12.10
CA ALA A 13 -19.44 -2.92 -12.63
C ALA A 13 -18.45 -2.94 -13.81
N GLN A 14 -17.66 -3.98 -13.88
CA GLN A 14 -16.77 -4.20 -15.01
C GLN A 14 -17.58 -4.53 -16.27
N VAL A 15 -17.21 -3.89 -17.38
CA VAL A 15 -17.81 -4.18 -18.69
C VAL A 15 -16.78 -4.87 -19.57
N PHE A 16 -17.11 -6.05 -20.06
CA PHE A 16 -16.26 -6.80 -20.98
C PHE A 16 -17.02 -7.11 -22.27
N SER A 17 -16.47 -6.73 -23.42
CA SER A 17 -17.11 -6.90 -24.74
C SER A 17 -18.54 -6.35 -24.83
N GLY A 18 -18.81 -5.19 -24.18
CA GLY A 18 -20.12 -4.54 -24.17
C GLY A 18 -21.18 -5.23 -23.30
N LYS A 19 -20.78 -6.19 -22.46
CA LYS A 19 -21.65 -6.85 -21.47
C LYS A 19 -21.13 -6.59 -20.07
N GLU A 20 -22.03 -6.30 -19.15
CA GLU A 20 -21.69 -6.30 -17.72
C GLU A 20 -21.29 -7.70 -17.28
N VAL A 21 -20.17 -7.81 -16.58
CA VAL A 21 -19.73 -9.03 -15.90
C VAL A 21 -19.94 -8.88 -14.41
N ILE A 22 -20.12 -9.99 -13.71
CA ILE A 22 -20.23 -9.99 -12.25
C ILE A 22 -18.87 -9.59 -11.66
N GLY A 23 -18.82 -8.41 -11.06
CA GLY A 23 -17.65 -7.87 -10.42
C GLY A 23 -17.43 -6.38 -10.71
N ARG A 24 -16.65 -5.74 -9.87
CA ARG A 24 -16.25 -4.34 -10.03
C ARG A 24 -14.84 -4.29 -10.62
N ASP A 25 -14.55 -3.22 -11.34
CA ASP A 25 -13.25 -3.05 -11.98
C ASP A 25 -12.12 -2.84 -10.95
N HIS A 26 -10.89 -3.11 -11.35
CA HIS A 26 -9.70 -2.91 -10.51
C HIS A 26 -9.44 -1.42 -10.25
N ASN A 27 -9.00 -1.10 -9.03
CA ASN A 27 -8.66 0.25 -8.64
C ASN A 27 -7.35 0.27 -7.83
N GLY A 28 -6.27 0.71 -8.45
CA GLY A 28 -4.98 0.89 -7.79
C GLY A 28 -4.79 2.24 -7.10
N ALA A 29 -5.72 3.20 -7.31
CA ALA A 29 -5.58 4.56 -6.81
C ALA A 29 -6.07 4.77 -5.36
N GLY A 30 -6.76 3.78 -4.79
CA GLY A 30 -7.19 3.82 -3.39
C GLY A 30 -7.77 2.48 -2.95
N TYR A 31 -7.20 1.92 -1.89
CA TYR A 31 -7.71 0.70 -1.25
C TYR A 31 -7.16 0.60 0.18
N THR A 32 -7.73 -0.29 0.96
CA THR A 32 -7.40 -0.46 2.37
C THR A 32 -6.46 -1.63 2.59
N ALA A 33 -5.45 -1.40 3.42
CA ALA A 33 -4.64 -2.44 4.04
C ALA A 33 -4.89 -2.45 5.54
N TRP A 34 -4.86 -3.62 6.16
CA TRP A 34 -4.99 -3.79 7.59
C TRP A 34 -3.71 -4.38 8.18
N LEU A 35 -3.22 -3.76 9.25
CA LEU A 35 -2.02 -4.19 9.97
C LEU A 35 -2.35 -4.56 11.41
N ALA A 36 -1.67 -5.59 11.94
CA ALA A 36 -1.75 -5.96 13.33
C ALA A 36 -0.43 -6.47 13.87
N GLY A 37 -0.07 -6.05 15.07
CA GLY A 37 1.14 -6.46 15.76
C GLY A 37 2.40 -5.82 15.21
N GLY A 38 3.57 -6.28 15.68
CA GLY A 38 4.87 -5.83 15.20
C GLY A 38 5.17 -4.34 15.43
N GLY A 39 4.54 -3.68 16.42
CA GLY A 39 4.71 -2.26 16.70
C GLY A 39 3.79 -1.35 15.87
N SER A 40 2.82 -1.90 15.12
CA SER A 40 1.77 -1.08 14.52
C SER A 40 0.79 -0.58 15.59
N ARG A 41 0.34 0.68 15.45
CA ARG A 41 -0.61 1.30 16.39
C ARG A 41 -2.00 0.68 16.19
N GLY A 42 -2.50 0.03 17.24
CA GLY A 42 -3.85 -0.56 17.23
C GLY A 42 -4.95 0.50 17.36
N GLY A 43 -6.12 0.23 16.77
CA GLY A 43 -7.30 1.09 16.85
C GLY A 43 -7.21 2.38 16.04
N LEU A 44 -6.23 2.51 15.15
CA LEU A 44 -6.04 3.67 14.27
C LEU A 44 -6.63 3.37 12.89
N THR A 45 -7.29 4.37 12.32
CA THR A 45 -7.51 4.47 10.86
C THR A 45 -6.66 5.60 10.34
N HIS A 46 -5.84 5.34 9.32
CA HIS A 46 -4.96 6.30 8.68
C HIS A 46 -5.35 6.50 7.22
N GLY A 47 -5.54 7.75 6.83
CA GLY A 47 -5.93 8.13 5.48
C GLY A 47 -7.41 7.93 5.17
N LEU A 48 -7.84 8.54 4.09
CA LEU A 48 -9.22 8.50 3.59
C LEU A 48 -9.23 8.38 2.06
N THR A 49 -10.25 7.70 1.53
CA THR A 49 -10.62 7.80 0.12
C THR A 49 -11.67 8.87 -0.10
N ASP A 50 -11.90 9.25 -1.36
CA ASP A 50 -13.08 10.03 -1.72
C ASP A 50 -14.38 9.24 -1.42
N GLU A 51 -15.52 9.91 -1.53
CA GLU A 51 -16.84 9.36 -1.17
C GLU A 51 -17.19 8.07 -1.92
N LEU A 52 -16.69 7.90 -3.13
CA LEU A 52 -16.97 6.76 -3.98
C LEU A 52 -15.85 5.71 -3.96
N GLY A 53 -14.73 6.00 -3.30
CA GLY A 53 -13.60 5.09 -3.20
C GLY A 53 -12.73 4.99 -4.46
N TYR A 54 -12.72 6.03 -5.31
CA TYR A 54 -11.90 6.04 -6.52
C TYR A 54 -10.42 6.28 -6.23
N LYS A 55 -10.09 7.15 -5.28
CA LYS A 55 -8.71 7.52 -4.97
C LYS A 55 -8.53 7.87 -3.51
N ALA A 56 -7.31 7.73 -3.02
CA ALA A 56 -6.91 8.29 -1.74
C ALA A 56 -6.85 9.82 -1.84
N VAL A 57 -7.45 10.52 -0.87
CA VAL A 57 -7.55 12.00 -0.82
C VAL A 57 -6.88 12.60 0.41
N GLU A 58 -6.67 11.80 1.45
CA GLU A 58 -5.99 12.21 2.67
C GLU A 58 -5.10 11.07 3.16
N GLY A 59 -3.90 11.40 3.68
CA GLY A 59 -2.96 10.42 4.23
C GLY A 59 -2.64 9.27 3.27
N ALA A 60 -2.50 9.58 1.98
CA ALA A 60 -2.20 8.57 0.98
C ALA A 60 -0.85 7.91 1.27
N VAL A 61 -0.82 6.58 1.28
CA VAL A 61 0.38 5.78 1.50
C VAL A 61 0.70 5.03 0.21
N HIS A 62 1.84 5.33 -0.38
CA HIS A 62 2.31 4.57 -1.54
C HIS A 62 2.78 3.18 -1.12
N LEU A 63 2.74 2.21 -2.03
CA LEU A 63 3.15 0.83 -1.72
C LEU A 63 4.61 0.75 -1.25
N HIS A 64 5.50 1.61 -1.78
CA HIS A 64 6.88 1.70 -1.30
C HIS A 64 6.97 2.19 0.15
N ASP A 65 6.09 3.09 0.58
CA ASP A 65 6.03 3.60 1.96
C ASP A 65 5.53 2.51 2.91
N LEU A 66 4.54 1.73 2.49
CA LEU A 66 4.09 0.55 3.22
C LEU A 66 5.24 -0.45 3.41
N HIS A 67 5.98 -0.77 2.35
CA HIS A 67 7.14 -1.66 2.42
C HIS A 67 8.26 -1.09 3.30
N ALA A 68 8.58 0.20 3.19
CA ALA A 68 9.55 0.86 4.05
C ALA A 68 9.14 0.78 5.54
N THR A 69 7.86 1.00 5.81
CA THR A 69 7.29 0.92 7.17
C THR A 69 7.35 -0.51 7.71
N MET A 70 7.01 -1.51 6.91
CA MET A 70 7.12 -2.92 7.31
C MET A 70 8.55 -3.31 7.64
N LEU A 71 9.52 -2.89 6.81
CA LEU A 71 10.95 -3.14 7.06
C LEU A 71 11.40 -2.45 8.34
N HIS A 72 10.98 -1.21 8.57
CA HIS A 72 11.26 -0.48 9.80
C HIS A 72 10.74 -1.21 11.03
N LEU A 73 9.50 -1.69 11.00
CA LEU A 73 8.88 -2.47 12.08
C LEU A 73 9.60 -3.82 12.33
N LEU A 74 10.29 -4.34 11.34
CA LEU A 74 11.18 -5.51 11.46
C LEU A 74 12.59 -5.16 11.94
N GLY A 75 12.87 -3.89 12.23
CA GLY A 75 14.19 -3.42 12.67
C GLY A 75 15.20 -3.25 11.52
N LEU A 76 14.73 -3.20 10.28
CA LEU A 76 15.55 -3.05 9.09
C LEU A 76 15.48 -1.63 8.55
N ASP A 77 16.65 -1.08 8.21
CA ASP A 77 16.74 0.18 7.48
C ASP A 77 16.65 -0.10 5.97
N HIS A 78 15.49 0.20 5.38
CA HIS A 78 15.23 -0.05 3.97
C HIS A 78 16.20 0.68 3.03
N THR A 79 16.81 1.80 3.49
CA THR A 79 17.78 2.57 2.69
C THR A 79 19.13 1.88 2.58
N LYS A 80 19.43 0.98 3.52
CA LYS A 80 20.67 0.19 3.56
C LYS A 80 20.49 -1.23 3.05
N LEU A 81 19.25 -1.67 2.87
CA LEU A 81 18.94 -3.00 2.36
C LEU A 81 19.03 -2.99 0.84
N VAL A 82 20.19 -3.36 0.33
CA VAL A 82 20.52 -3.34 -1.10
C VAL A 82 20.84 -4.72 -1.62
N TYR A 83 20.55 -4.93 -2.90
CA TYR A 83 21.00 -6.08 -3.66
C TYR A 83 21.68 -5.64 -4.95
N ARG A 84 22.68 -6.40 -5.38
CA ARG A 84 23.45 -6.09 -6.59
C ARG A 84 22.90 -6.87 -7.77
N TYR A 85 22.53 -6.14 -8.81
CA TYR A 85 22.07 -6.72 -10.07
C TYR A 85 22.62 -5.94 -11.26
N ALA A 86 23.11 -6.64 -12.26
CA ALA A 86 23.70 -6.06 -13.49
C ALA A 86 24.72 -4.93 -13.21
N GLY A 87 25.56 -5.08 -12.16
CA GLY A 87 26.59 -4.12 -11.81
C GLY A 87 26.11 -2.88 -11.04
N ARG A 88 24.83 -2.77 -10.73
CA ARG A 88 24.23 -1.68 -9.97
C ARG A 88 23.64 -2.20 -8.64
N ASP A 89 23.75 -1.40 -7.59
CA ASP A 89 23.10 -1.65 -6.32
C ASP A 89 21.69 -1.05 -6.31
N PHE A 90 20.69 -1.89 -6.00
CA PHE A 90 19.30 -1.52 -5.89
C PHE A 90 18.85 -1.66 -4.45
N ARG A 91 18.16 -0.66 -3.93
CA ARG A 91 17.42 -0.80 -2.67
C ARG A 91 16.14 -1.60 -2.92
N VAL A 92 15.67 -2.34 -1.92
CA VAL A 92 14.40 -3.10 -2.03
C VAL A 92 13.17 -2.21 -2.19
N THR A 93 13.28 -0.93 -1.83
CA THR A 93 12.23 0.10 -2.05
C THR A 93 12.56 1.03 -3.21
N ASP A 94 13.55 0.70 -4.04
CA ASP A 94 14.10 1.52 -5.11
C ASP A 94 14.56 2.89 -4.58
N ILE A 95 14.25 3.98 -5.28
CA ILE A 95 14.56 5.35 -4.86
C ILE A 95 13.48 5.98 -3.96
N HIS A 96 12.40 5.26 -3.71
CA HIS A 96 11.22 5.69 -2.98
C HIS A 96 11.14 5.05 -1.59
N GLY A 97 10.04 5.29 -0.91
CA GLY A 97 9.71 4.71 0.37
C GLY A 97 10.05 5.62 1.53
N GLU A 98 9.01 6.09 2.20
CA GLU A 98 9.07 6.81 3.46
C GLU A 98 8.36 6.00 4.54
N VAL A 99 8.94 5.98 5.74
CA VAL A 99 8.32 5.30 6.88
C VAL A 99 7.13 6.12 7.36
N VAL A 100 5.95 5.54 7.35
CA VAL A 100 4.70 6.18 7.81
C VAL A 100 4.67 6.17 9.33
N GLN A 101 5.19 7.23 9.96
CA GLN A 101 5.36 7.32 11.41
C GLN A 101 4.03 7.27 12.17
N GLU A 102 2.96 7.78 11.58
CA GLU A 102 1.65 7.89 12.18
C GLU A 102 1.02 6.54 12.55
N ILE A 103 1.39 5.47 11.83
CA ILE A 103 0.87 4.11 12.08
C ILE A 103 1.76 3.27 13.00
N ILE A 104 2.85 3.84 13.49
CA ILE A 104 3.76 3.18 14.44
C ILE A 104 3.30 3.49 15.88
N ALA A 105 3.36 2.49 16.75
CA ALA A 105 3.00 2.59 18.16
C ALA A 105 4.06 3.35 18.98
#